data_67fd42bb71e6e42f3654ef0de3525485
#
_entry.id   67fd42bb71e6e42f3654ef0de3525485
#
_cell.length_a   1.000
_cell.length_b   1.000
_cell.length_c   1.000
_cell.angle_alpha   90.00
_cell.angle_beta   90.00
_cell.angle_gamma   90.00
#
_symmetry.space_group_name_H-M   'P 1'
#
loop_
_entity.id
_entity.type
_entity.pdbx_description
1 polymer ?
#
loop_
_entity_poly.entity_id
_entity_poly.type
_entity_poly.pdbx_seq_one_letter_code
_entity_poly.pdbx_strand_id
1 'polypeptide(L)'
;MNVFPILVILGELLNCYGYDNLSQNKKAAQSSTWPCGKSCSLYRAENAVDDDIGTCSRSEVFGHNSPIKSAWWYVDLGETESIYRINILYRDYTGYVQRQRGRMAGFSLFISNSTQKQDGHLCYKDKNGLPPLNFSIICSGHGRYIIFYNERFDGVTYPEGYESKTLIELCDVVIEGCESGRYGDNCRLNCPIKCPDHMCDIESGDCLTCLAGWQGPKCQEGCKNRTYGPRCMYRCGHCFNDAPCDVETGSCGSECDPGYRGDLCKQACENGSYGPSCNFTCGHCFNGELCDKTTGVCSTGCVPGYFGDRCHKECLPGLFGKNCSYPCSGHCSHNESCHHVDGRCKRGCAAGYIGNKCNLVCEPGFYGINCTEICSVGCQDNCNHVDGFCRCTAGWTGFPKCTIECPPNFFGIDCRRRCSGHCSNNDTCSRHDGTCEGGCQEPFIGRLCDHQKQRKDIPPKHQRWDQVSWRIEYNPFRRS
;
A
#
# COMPACT_ATOMS: atom_id res chain seq x y z
N MET A 1 -50.39 -62.78 64.50
CA MET A 1 -49.69 -62.48 63.21
C MET A 1 -49.95 -60.99 62.92
N ASN A 2 -48.95 -60.20 63.21
CA ASN A 2 -49.01 -58.75 63.08
C ASN A 2 -48.67 -58.36 61.65
N VAL A 3 -49.60 -57.69 60.96
CA VAL A 3 -49.37 -57.04 59.69
C VAL A 3 -49.13 -55.60 59.98
N PHE A 4 -47.85 -55.15 59.92
CA PHE A 4 -47.49 -53.77 59.88
C PHE A 4 -47.78 -53.22 58.50
N PRO A 5 -48.46 -52.10 58.34
CA PRO A 5 -48.51 -51.40 57.08
C PRO A 5 -47.20 -50.60 56.90
N ILE A 6 -46.50 -50.90 55.85
CA ILE A 6 -45.45 -50.13 55.33
C ILE A 6 -46.05 -48.80 54.80
N LEU A 7 -46.07 -47.79 55.63
CA LEU A 7 -46.20 -46.40 55.22
C LEU A 7 -44.86 -46.02 54.56
N VAL A 8 -44.73 -46.33 53.29
CA VAL A 8 -43.67 -45.77 52.48
C VAL A 8 -43.96 -44.31 52.35
N ILE A 9 -43.06 -43.55 52.90
CA ILE A 9 -42.89 -42.11 52.78
C ILE A 9 -42.81 -41.78 51.26
N LEU A 10 -43.92 -41.36 50.70
CA LEU A 10 -44.01 -40.62 49.46
C LEU A 10 -43.84 -39.11 49.82
N GLY A 11 -42.76 -38.83 50.50
CA GLY A 11 -42.25 -37.48 50.66
C GLY A 11 -41.05 -37.36 49.76
N GLU A 12 -41.07 -36.32 48.97
CA GLU A 12 -40.00 -35.90 48.09
C GLU A 12 -40.04 -36.46 46.67
N LEU A 13 -40.77 -35.76 45.83
CA LEU A 13 -40.42 -35.41 44.48
C LEU A 13 -41.50 -34.48 43.89
N LEU A 14 -41.94 -33.47 44.65
CA LEU A 14 -42.36 -32.23 44.00
C LEU A 14 -41.05 -31.56 43.55
N ASN A 15 -40.44 -32.03 42.51
CA ASN A 15 -39.50 -31.24 41.77
C ASN A 15 -40.26 -29.98 41.33
N CYS A 16 -40.06 -28.87 42.01
CA CYS A 16 -40.43 -27.57 41.51
C CYS A 16 -39.68 -27.37 40.19
N TYR A 17 -40.39 -27.64 39.11
CA TYR A 17 -39.95 -27.24 37.78
C TYR A 17 -40.18 -25.72 37.72
N GLY A 18 -39.14 -24.96 37.82
CA GLY A 18 -39.19 -23.49 37.77
C GLY A 18 -37.81 -22.88 37.78
N TYR A 19 -37.73 -21.69 37.26
CA TYR A 19 -36.53 -20.88 37.35
C TYR A 19 -36.26 -20.46 38.78
N ASP A 20 -34.98 -20.18 39.10
CA ASP A 20 -34.58 -19.73 40.41
C ASP A 20 -35.00 -18.25 40.65
N ASN A 21 -35.32 -17.89 41.91
CA ASN A 21 -35.50 -16.49 42.30
C ASN A 21 -34.14 -15.83 42.50
N LEU A 22 -33.68 -15.08 41.51
CA LEU A 22 -32.37 -14.43 41.46
C LEU A 22 -32.32 -13.17 42.33
N SER A 23 -33.48 -12.59 42.70
CA SER A 23 -33.55 -11.31 43.42
C SER A 23 -33.57 -11.44 44.93
N GLN A 24 -33.87 -12.67 45.46
CA GLN A 24 -34.08 -12.87 46.89
C GLN A 24 -32.87 -12.42 47.74
N ASN A 25 -33.12 -11.52 48.70
CA ASN A 25 -32.11 -10.96 49.61
C ASN A 25 -30.93 -10.26 48.92
N LYS A 26 -31.07 -9.85 47.66
CA LYS A 26 -30.06 -9.07 46.91
C LYS A 26 -30.09 -7.60 47.34
N LYS A 27 -29.01 -6.90 47.05
CA LYS A 27 -28.91 -5.45 47.28
C LYS A 27 -29.81 -4.70 46.31
N ALA A 28 -30.57 -3.76 46.84
CA ALA A 28 -31.42 -2.89 46.04
C ALA A 28 -31.17 -1.43 46.36
N ALA A 29 -31.54 -0.53 45.45
CA ALA A 29 -31.48 0.90 45.69
C ALA A 29 -32.65 1.60 45.00
N GLN A 30 -32.99 2.78 45.45
CA GLN A 30 -34.07 3.62 44.91
C GLN A 30 -33.69 5.09 44.91
N SER A 31 -34.31 5.87 44.00
CA SER A 31 -34.04 7.30 43.81
C SER A 31 -34.25 8.16 45.08
N SER A 32 -35.20 7.79 45.92
CA SER A 32 -35.54 8.43 47.16
C SER A 32 -36.30 7.45 48.04
N THR A 33 -36.31 7.69 49.35
CA THR A 33 -37.09 6.88 50.31
C THR A 33 -38.12 7.75 51.02
N TRP A 34 -39.37 7.31 51.09
CA TRP A 34 -40.43 8.04 51.77
C TRP A 34 -40.04 8.35 53.21
N PRO A 35 -40.16 9.62 53.65
CA PRO A 35 -39.74 10.02 54.99
C PRO A 35 -40.66 9.45 56.06
N CYS A 36 -40.10 8.67 56.99
CA CYS A 36 -40.82 8.10 58.12
C CYS A 36 -40.10 8.30 59.45
N GLY A 37 -39.34 9.41 59.62
CA GLY A 37 -38.66 9.79 60.87
C GLY A 37 -37.28 9.10 61.01
N LYS A 38 -36.67 9.24 62.18
CA LYS A 38 -35.27 8.89 62.50
C LYS A 38 -34.95 7.37 62.45
N SER A 39 -35.94 6.49 62.36
CA SER A 39 -35.74 5.01 62.41
C SER A 39 -36.46 4.31 61.28
N CYS A 40 -36.28 4.78 60.02
CA CYS A 40 -37.03 4.25 58.88
C CYS A 40 -36.38 3.05 58.19
N SER A 41 -36.69 1.85 58.68
CA SER A 41 -36.50 0.60 57.95
C SER A 41 -37.71 0.22 57.08
N LEU A 42 -38.85 0.94 57.23
CA LEU A 42 -40.14 0.56 56.67
C LEU A 42 -40.29 0.65 55.18
N TYR A 43 -39.45 1.43 54.46
CA TYR A 43 -39.61 1.69 53.02
C TYR A 43 -38.30 1.63 52.22
N ARG A 44 -37.34 0.81 52.71
CA ARG A 44 -36.06 0.63 52.04
C ARG A 44 -36.22 -0.08 50.70
N ALA A 45 -35.29 0.12 49.84
CA ALA A 45 -35.31 -0.54 48.51
C ALA A 45 -35.30 -2.07 48.62
N GLU A 46 -34.57 -2.61 49.61
CA GLU A 46 -34.41 -4.04 49.87
C GLU A 46 -35.72 -4.71 50.28
N ASN A 47 -36.70 -3.97 50.84
CA ASN A 47 -38.03 -4.52 51.22
C ASN A 47 -38.83 -5.02 50.01
N ALA A 48 -38.40 -4.79 48.81
CA ALA A 48 -39.01 -5.34 47.62
C ALA A 48 -38.39 -6.69 47.17
N VAL A 49 -37.38 -7.18 47.90
CA VAL A 49 -36.67 -8.45 47.58
C VAL A 49 -36.36 -9.26 48.87
N ASP A 50 -37.07 -9.02 49.98
CA ASP A 50 -36.86 -9.65 51.27
C ASP A 50 -37.75 -10.90 51.51
N ASP A 51 -38.54 -11.30 50.52
CA ASP A 51 -39.47 -12.40 50.55
C ASP A 51 -40.64 -12.22 51.56
N ASP A 52 -40.86 -10.98 52.04
CA ASP A 52 -41.98 -10.62 52.91
C ASP A 52 -42.94 -9.66 52.16
N ILE A 53 -44.02 -10.19 51.62
CA ILE A 53 -45.07 -9.39 50.94
C ILE A 53 -45.76 -8.36 51.82
N GLY A 54 -45.54 -8.40 53.13
CA GLY A 54 -46.03 -7.42 54.10
C GLY A 54 -45.22 -6.13 54.15
N THR A 55 -43.95 -6.21 53.72
CA THR A 55 -43.06 -5.05 53.60
C THR A 55 -43.05 -4.54 52.17
N CYS A 56 -42.70 -3.25 51.97
CA CYS A 56 -42.61 -2.67 50.63
C CYS A 56 -41.50 -1.62 50.61
N SER A 57 -40.85 -1.47 49.49
CA SER A 57 -40.07 -0.27 49.14
C SER A 57 -41.03 0.87 48.83
N ARG A 58 -40.65 2.12 49.13
CA ARG A 58 -41.48 3.28 48.74
C ARG A 58 -40.63 4.53 48.52
N SER A 59 -40.79 5.12 47.31
CA SER A 59 -40.15 6.38 46.96
C SER A 59 -40.91 7.61 47.50
N GLU A 60 -40.29 8.78 47.47
CA GLU A 60 -41.03 10.04 47.59
C GLU A 60 -41.99 10.25 46.40
N VAL A 61 -42.93 11.15 46.59
CA VAL A 61 -43.91 11.53 45.54
C VAL A 61 -43.22 12.33 44.47
N PHE A 62 -43.45 11.97 43.22
CA PHE A 62 -42.98 12.71 42.07
C PHE A 62 -44.13 13.03 41.11
N GLY A 63 -43.88 13.91 40.09
CA GLY A 63 -44.86 14.23 39.06
C GLY A 63 -45.38 15.67 39.09
N HIS A 64 -46.66 15.84 38.77
CA HIS A 64 -47.24 17.20 38.60
C HIS A 64 -47.06 18.07 39.82
N ASN A 65 -46.58 19.30 39.65
CA ASN A 65 -46.25 20.25 40.71
C ASN A 65 -45.25 19.70 41.78
N SER A 66 -44.48 18.68 41.46
CA SER A 66 -43.36 18.24 42.29
C SER A 66 -42.03 18.67 41.63
N PRO A 67 -40.98 19.00 42.41
CA PRO A 67 -39.65 19.21 41.84
C PRO A 67 -39.05 17.93 41.25
N ILE A 68 -39.51 16.76 41.70
CA ILE A 68 -39.08 15.44 41.22
C ILE A 68 -40.05 15.01 40.11
N LYS A 69 -39.55 14.64 38.90
CA LYS A 69 -40.35 14.25 37.78
C LYS A 69 -40.29 12.76 37.45
N SER A 70 -39.32 12.03 38.04
CA SER A 70 -39.14 10.62 37.84
C SER A 70 -38.59 9.93 39.07
N ALA A 71 -38.83 8.68 39.20
CA ALA A 71 -38.24 7.83 40.21
C ALA A 71 -37.80 6.49 39.60
N TRP A 72 -36.82 5.90 40.26
CA TRP A 72 -36.31 4.58 39.88
C TRP A 72 -36.07 3.73 41.12
N TRP A 73 -36.12 2.43 40.88
CA TRP A 73 -35.72 1.38 41.80
C TRP A 73 -34.92 0.36 41.00
N TYR A 74 -33.89 -0.23 41.58
CA TYR A 74 -33.19 -1.36 40.96
C TYR A 74 -32.75 -2.38 42.01
N VAL A 75 -32.57 -3.64 41.54
CA VAL A 75 -31.90 -4.71 42.28
C VAL A 75 -30.57 -5.04 41.59
N ASP A 76 -29.51 -5.26 42.37
CA ASP A 76 -28.19 -5.74 41.96
C ASP A 76 -28.13 -7.25 42.20
N LEU A 77 -28.20 -8.05 41.14
CA LEU A 77 -28.13 -9.52 41.19
C LEU A 77 -26.74 -10.03 41.60
N GLY A 78 -25.70 -9.14 41.57
CA GLY A 78 -24.33 -9.46 41.94
C GLY A 78 -23.44 -9.68 40.73
N GLU A 79 -23.90 -10.44 39.75
CA GLU A 79 -23.25 -10.71 38.45
C GLU A 79 -24.27 -10.71 37.31
N THR A 80 -23.79 -10.92 36.10
CA THR A 80 -24.68 -10.99 34.93
C THR A 80 -25.37 -12.34 34.91
N GLU A 81 -26.67 -12.35 35.13
CA GLU A 81 -27.51 -13.54 35.21
C GLU A 81 -28.37 -13.71 33.93
N SER A 82 -28.88 -14.94 33.72
CA SER A 82 -29.83 -15.26 32.67
C SER A 82 -31.24 -15.05 33.18
N ILE A 83 -31.93 -14.05 32.69
CA ILE A 83 -33.26 -13.64 33.15
C ILE A 83 -34.32 -14.20 32.23
N TYR A 84 -35.40 -14.73 32.79
CA TYR A 84 -36.55 -15.23 32.06
C TYR A 84 -37.77 -14.35 32.24
N ARG A 85 -38.16 -14.08 33.53
CA ARG A 85 -39.42 -13.42 33.87
C ARG A 85 -39.22 -12.44 35.03
N ILE A 86 -39.98 -11.38 35.05
CA ILE A 86 -40.04 -10.41 36.11
C ILE A 86 -41.47 -10.38 36.64
N ASN A 87 -41.64 -10.67 37.94
CA ASN A 87 -42.89 -10.60 38.64
C ASN A 87 -42.79 -9.44 39.64
N ILE A 88 -43.85 -8.61 39.74
CA ILE A 88 -43.87 -7.43 40.59
C ILE A 88 -45.23 -7.43 41.32
N LEU A 89 -45.15 -7.38 42.67
CA LEU A 89 -46.30 -7.17 43.52
C LEU A 89 -46.28 -5.70 44.02
N TYR A 90 -47.33 -4.97 43.65
CA TYR A 90 -47.54 -3.63 44.12
C TYR A 90 -48.40 -3.59 45.40
N ARG A 91 -48.27 -2.56 46.21
CA ARG A 91 -49.10 -2.41 47.41
C ARG A 91 -50.57 -2.34 47.07
N ASP A 92 -51.40 -3.20 47.71
CA ASP A 92 -52.85 -3.12 47.69
C ASP A 92 -53.35 -2.30 48.89
N TYR A 93 -54.21 -1.34 48.62
CA TYR A 93 -54.96 -0.61 49.61
C TYR A 93 -56.44 -0.86 49.38
N THR A 94 -57.09 -1.52 50.32
CA THR A 94 -58.52 -1.83 50.25
C THR A 94 -59.36 -0.62 49.87
N GLY A 95 -60.13 -0.72 48.80
CA GLY A 95 -60.91 0.38 48.26
C GLY A 95 -60.21 1.37 47.38
N TYR A 96 -58.89 1.28 47.15
CA TYR A 96 -58.11 2.21 46.34
C TYR A 96 -57.31 1.53 45.22
N VAL A 97 -57.69 0.33 44.81
CA VAL A 97 -56.97 -0.45 43.80
C VAL A 97 -56.74 0.35 42.49
N GLN A 98 -57.75 1.03 41.97
CA GLN A 98 -57.65 1.78 40.73
C GLN A 98 -56.65 2.94 40.85
N ARG A 99 -56.62 3.61 41.98
CA ARG A 99 -55.63 4.69 42.26
C ARG A 99 -54.21 4.13 42.31
N GLN A 100 -54.01 2.97 42.94
CA GLN A 100 -52.68 2.32 43.00
C GLN A 100 -52.22 1.90 41.57
N ARG A 101 -53.07 1.31 40.79
CA ARG A 101 -52.83 0.97 39.37
C ARG A 101 -52.47 2.24 38.58
N GLY A 102 -53.17 3.36 38.75
CA GLY A 102 -52.88 4.66 38.14
C GLY A 102 -51.56 5.27 38.53
N ARG A 103 -51.09 5.02 39.76
CA ARG A 103 -49.76 5.43 40.20
C ARG A 103 -48.64 4.65 39.52
N MET A 104 -48.84 3.34 39.36
CA MET A 104 -47.82 2.46 38.72
C MET A 104 -47.80 2.59 37.21
N ALA A 105 -48.91 2.93 36.59
CA ALA A 105 -49.05 3.01 35.12
C ALA A 105 -47.95 3.84 34.47
N GLY A 106 -47.55 3.47 33.26
CA GLY A 106 -46.49 4.13 32.49
C GLY A 106 -45.05 3.82 32.89
N PHE A 107 -44.84 2.80 33.71
CA PHE A 107 -43.50 2.36 34.10
C PHE A 107 -42.73 1.70 32.97
N SER A 108 -41.42 1.59 33.13
CA SER A 108 -40.52 0.88 32.27
C SER A 108 -39.62 -0.07 33.03
N LEU A 109 -39.32 -1.23 32.49
CA LEU A 109 -38.36 -2.19 33.01
C LEU A 109 -37.18 -2.31 32.08
N PHE A 110 -35.98 -2.28 32.64
CA PHE A 110 -34.73 -2.43 31.90
C PHE A 110 -33.90 -3.57 32.51
N ILE A 111 -33.24 -4.34 31.66
CA ILE A 111 -32.17 -5.24 32.05
C ILE A 111 -30.85 -4.57 31.64
N SER A 112 -29.90 -4.42 32.59
CA SER A 112 -28.67 -3.66 32.37
C SER A 112 -27.48 -4.31 33.07
N ASN A 113 -26.28 -4.03 32.58
CA ASN A 113 -25.03 -4.35 33.26
C ASN A 113 -24.47 -3.17 34.07
N SER A 114 -25.17 -2.04 34.06
CA SER A 114 -24.88 -0.85 34.90
C SER A 114 -26.13 -0.38 35.59
N THR A 115 -25.97 0.50 36.57
CA THR A 115 -27.08 1.15 37.30
C THR A 115 -27.80 2.22 36.46
N GLN A 116 -27.34 2.48 35.24
CA GLN A 116 -27.88 3.47 34.35
C GLN A 116 -28.86 2.85 33.36
N LYS A 117 -30.12 3.32 33.36
CA LYS A 117 -31.13 2.78 32.40
C LYS A 117 -30.79 2.96 30.92
N GLN A 118 -29.95 3.97 30.61
CA GLN A 118 -29.52 4.25 29.24
C GLN A 118 -28.63 3.17 28.65
N ASP A 119 -27.91 2.45 29.50
CA ASP A 119 -27.02 1.35 29.11
C ASP A 119 -27.77 0.01 29.04
N GLY A 120 -29.02 0.01 29.48
CA GLY A 120 -29.84 -1.20 29.56
C GLY A 120 -30.71 -1.43 28.34
N HIS A 121 -31.10 -2.69 28.17
CA HIS A 121 -32.13 -3.11 27.20
C HIS A 121 -33.52 -2.85 27.81
N LEU A 122 -34.38 -2.14 27.07
CA LEU A 122 -35.79 -1.95 27.46
C LEU A 122 -36.54 -3.25 27.28
N CYS A 123 -36.87 -3.88 28.38
CA CYS A 123 -37.68 -5.11 28.42
C CYS A 123 -39.17 -4.85 28.25
N TYR A 124 -39.69 -3.89 29.01
CA TYR A 124 -41.10 -3.55 29.01
C TYR A 124 -41.32 -2.05 29.19
N LYS A 125 -42.29 -1.52 28.47
CA LYS A 125 -42.84 -0.16 28.68
C LYS A 125 -44.35 -0.27 28.70
N ASP A 126 -44.93 0.10 29.85
CA ASP A 126 -46.36 0.27 29.98
C ASP A 126 -46.84 1.44 29.14
N LYS A 127 -47.77 1.19 28.22
CA LYS A 127 -48.21 2.19 27.25
C LYS A 127 -49.71 2.53 27.31
N ASN A 128 -50.52 1.54 27.66
CA ASN A 128 -51.97 1.68 27.53
C ASN A 128 -52.66 0.92 28.65
N GLY A 129 -53.44 1.64 29.45
CA GLY A 129 -54.26 1.06 30.50
C GLY A 129 -53.59 1.04 31.85
N LEU A 130 -54.26 0.48 32.83
CA LEU A 130 -53.77 0.37 34.18
C LEU A 130 -53.20 -1.02 34.44
N PRO A 131 -51.90 -1.16 34.77
CA PRO A 131 -51.31 -2.47 35.03
C PRO A 131 -51.99 -3.15 36.25
N PRO A 132 -52.05 -4.47 36.30
CA PRO A 132 -52.53 -5.18 37.48
C PRO A 132 -51.57 -4.98 38.65
N LEU A 133 -52.09 -5.09 39.89
CA LEU A 133 -51.24 -4.98 41.11
C LEU A 133 -50.30 -6.19 41.26
N ASN A 134 -50.66 -7.35 40.71
CA ASN A 134 -49.78 -8.49 40.55
C ASN A 134 -49.40 -8.54 39.05
N PHE A 135 -48.25 -7.97 38.71
CA PHE A 135 -47.76 -7.85 37.34
C PHE A 135 -46.72 -8.90 37.04
N SER A 136 -46.80 -9.53 35.86
CA SER A 136 -45.83 -10.51 35.40
C SER A 136 -45.56 -10.33 33.91
N ILE A 137 -44.30 -10.39 33.54
CA ILE A 137 -43.85 -10.26 32.12
C ILE A 137 -42.68 -11.20 31.85
N ILE A 138 -42.74 -11.93 30.74
CA ILE A 138 -41.56 -12.63 30.20
C ILE A 138 -40.61 -11.59 29.62
N CYS A 139 -39.39 -11.65 30.08
CA CYS A 139 -38.35 -10.66 29.75
C CYS A 139 -37.01 -11.40 29.63
N SER A 140 -36.88 -12.22 28.59
CA SER A 140 -35.62 -12.97 28.36
C SER A 140 -34.46 -12.06 28.02
N GLY A 141 -33.37 -12.21 28.76
CA GLY A 141 -32.17 -11.41 28.56
C GLY A 141 -31.08 -11.72 29.57
N HIS A 142 -29.98 -10.99 29.49
CA HIS A 142 -28.83 -11.12 30.39
C HIS A 142 -28.50 -9.77 31.00
N GLY A 143 -28.32 -9.74 32.30
CA GLY A 143 -27.93 -8.52 32.97
C GLY A 143 -27.74 -8.70 34.46
N ARG A 144 -27.03 -7.77 35.06
CA ARG A 144 -26.77 -7.69 36.50
C ARG A 144 -27.82 -6.87 37.25
N TYR A 145 -28.38 -5.88 36.59
CA TYR A 145 -29.34 -4.95 37.23
C TYR A 145 -30.70 -5.06 36.52
N ILE A 146 -31.78 -5.16 37.34
CA ILE A 146 -33.14 -4.97 36.87
C ILE A 146 -33.60 -3.62 37.39
N ILE A 147 -33.93 -2.70 36.47
CA ILE A 147 -34.27 -1.32 36.78
C ILE A 147 -35.75 -1.07 36.51
N PHE A 148 -36.50 -0.71 37.54
CA PHE A 148 -37.85 -0.17 37.44
C PHE A 148 -37.75 1.34 37.36
N TYR A 149 -38.38 1.97 36.36
CA TYR A 149 -38.37 3.42 36.15
C TYR A 149 -39.77 3.92 35.85
N ASN A 150 -40.17 5.04 36.46
CA ASN A 150 -41.42 5.70 36.17
C ASN A 150 -41.25 7.22 36.17
N GLU A 151 -42.08 7.93 35.38
CA GLU A 151 -41.96 9.36 35.19
C GLU A 151 -43.32 10.05 35.02
N ARG A 152 -43.42 11.32 35.43
CA ARG A 152 -44.55 12.21 35.21
C ARG A 152 -44.03 13.61 34.99
N PHE A 153 -44.07 14.07 33.77
CA PHE A 153 -43.62 15.42 33.36
C PHE A 153 -44.79 16.38 33.30
N ASP A 154 -44.57 17.65 33.64
CA ASP A 154 -45.55 18.70 33.44
C ASP A 154 -45.77 18.94 31.93
N GLY A 155 -47.02 19.28 31.55
CA GLY A 155 -47.38 19.52 30.14
C GLY A 155 -47.51 18.27 29.25
N VAL A 156 -47.31 17.08 29.79
CA VAL A 156 -47.55 15.82 29.09
C VAL A 156 -48.94 15.31 29.41
N THR A 157 -49.72 14.97 28.37
CA THR A 157 -51.04 14.31 28.54
C THR A 157 -50.83 12.82 28.67
N TYR A 158 -51.19 12.27 29.82
CA TYR A 158 -51.17 10.86 30.12
C TYR A 158 -52.50 10.18 29.84
N PRO A 159 -52.57 8.87 29.57
CA PRO A 159 -53.82 8.14 29.39
C PRO A 159 -54.77 8.29 30.61
N GLU A 160 -56.06 8.08 30.34
CA GLU A 160 -57.11 8.12 31.38
C GLU A 160 -56.80 7.12 32.53
N GLY A 161 -57.00 7.54 33.72
CA GLY A 161 -56.76 6.74 34.94
C GLY A 161 -55.31 6.82 35.47
N TYR A 162 -54.36 7.45 34.76
CA TYR A 162 -53.03 7.69 35.28
C TYR A 162 -53.06 8.81 36.34
N GLU A 163 -52.46 8.55 37.50
CA GLU A 163 -52.28 9.55 38.52
C GLU A 163 -51.22 10.58 38.14
N SER A 164 -51.53 11.85 38.19
CA SER A 164 -50.58 12.94 37.87
C SER A 164 -49.47 13.11 38.88
N LYS A 165 -49.73 12.74 40.15
CA LYS A 165 -48.76 12.63 41.23
C LYS A 165 -48.65 11.17 41.62
N THR A 166 -47.43 10.62 41.64
CA THR A 166 -47.22 9.21 41.87
C THR A 166 -45.99 8.94 42.76
N LEU A 167 -45.80 7.70 43.11
CA LEU A 167 -44.65 7.16 43.83
C LEU A 167 -44.42 5.73 43.39
N ILE A 168 -43.22 5.20 43.56
CA ILE A 168 -42.92 3.78 43.39
C ILE A 168 -43.18 3.10 44.71
N GLU A 169 -43.98 2.04 44.76
CA GLU A 169 -44.28 1.23 45.96
C GLU A 169 -44.35 -0.23 45.57
N LEU A 170 -43.22 -0.95 45.75
CA LEU A 170 -43.06 -2.37 45.36
C LEU A 170 -42.97 -3.21 46.63
N CYS A 171 -43.83 -4.23 46.75
CA CYS A 171 -43.86 -5.10 47.94
C CYS A 171 -43.14 -6.43 47.70
N ASP A 172 -43.02 -6.81 46.42
CA ASP A 172 -42.21 -7.96 46.05
C ASP A 172 -41.81 -7.84 44.60
N VAL A 173 -40.55 -8.12 44.28
CA VAL A 173 -40.00 -8.17 42.94
C VAL A 173 -39.19 -9.44 42.80
N VAL A 174 -39.80 -10.44 42.16
CA VAL A 174 -39.18 -11.74 41.87
C VAL A 174 -38.62 -11.76 40.48
N ILE A 175 -37.33 -11.98 40.36
CA ILE A 175 -36.64 -12.15 39.11
C ILE A 175 -36.39 -13.64 38.90
N GLU A 176 -37.22 -14.26 38.03
CA GLU A 176 -37.04 -15.64 37.66
C GLU A 176 -36.00 -15.78 36.58
N GLY A 177 -35.05 -16.67 36.78
CA GLY A 177 -33.96 -16.91 35.83
C GLY A 177 -33.03 -18.02 36.26
N CYS A 178 -31.87 -18.09 35.61
CA CYS A 178 -30.80 -19.01 36.00
C CYS A 178 -29.51 -18.24 36.28
N GLU A 179 -28.75 -18.74 37.27
CA GLU A 179 -27.39 -18.26 37.51
C GLU A 179 -26.55 -18.37 36.22
N SER A 180 -25.54 -17.52 36.14
CA SER A 180 -24.63 -17.46 35.02
C SER A 180 -24.09 -18.83 34.61
N GLY A 181 -24.11 -19.12 33.32
CA GLY A 181 -23.64 -20.39 32.76
C GLY A 181 -24.66 -21.56 32.82
N ARG A 182 -25.90 -21.29 33.24
CA ARG A 182 -26.99 -22.27 33.34
C ARG A 182 -28.15 -21.93 32.42
N TYR A 183 -28.90 -22.98 31.97
CA TYR A 183 -30.12 -22.81 31.19
C TYR A 183 -31.10 -23.97 31.38
N GLY A 184 -32.24 -23.84 30.74
CA GLY A 184 -33.37 -24.79 30.85
C GLY A 184 -34.31 -24.40 31.99
N ASP A 185 -35.54 -24.94 31.95
CA ASP A 185 -36.65 -24.61 32.86
C ASP A 185 -36.41 -24.95 34.35
N ASN A 186 -35.32 -25.61 34.65
CA ASN A 186 -34.89 -25.95 36.01
C ASN A 186 -33.41 -25.56 36.30
N CYS A 187 -32.77 -24.76 35.45
CA CYS A 187 -31.40 -24.29 35.56
C CYS A 187 -30.32 -25.39 35.76
N ARG A 188 -30.63 -26.65 35.35
CA ARG A 188 -29.71 -27.79 35.55
C ARG A 188 -28.71 -27.99 34.42
N LEU A 189 -28.98 -27.43 33.24
CA LEU A 189 -28.12 -27.58 32.07
C LEU A 189 -27.05 -26.50 32.07
N ASN A 190 -25.82 -26.87 31.64
CA ASN A 190 -24.73 -25.95 31.52
C ASN A 190 -24.69 -25.37 30.10
N CYS A 191 -24.51 -24.07 29.99
CA CYS A 191 -24.22 -23.42 28.70
C CYS A 191 -22.98 -24.04 28.05
N PRO A 192 -22.93 -24.13 26.73
CA PRO A 192 -21.76 -24.67 26.02
C PRO A 192 -20.51 -23.87 26.34
N ILE A 193 -19.39 -24.57 26.54
CA ILE A 193 -18.09 -23.95 26.92
C ILE A 193 -17.51 -23.00 25.84
N LYS A 194 -18.01 -23.04 24.62
CA LYS A 194 -17.62 -22.17 23.51
C LYS A 194 -18.50 -20.93 23.38
N CYS A 195 -19.48 -20.74 24.27
CA CYS A 195 -20.14 -19.46 24.45
C CYS A 195 -19.22 -18.50 25.23
N PRO A 196 -18.95 -17.30 24.73
CA PRO A 196 -18.25 -16.28 25.50
C PRO A 196 -18.95 -16.02 26.83
N ASP A 197 -18.17 -15.81 27.90
CA ASP A 197 -18.63 -15.55 29.26
C ASP A 197 -19.62 -16.61 29.80
N HIS A 198 -19.65 -17.80 29.18
CA HIS A 198 -20.58 -18.88 29.47
C HIS A 198 -22.05 -18.45 29.36
N MET A 199 -22.37 -17.46 28.54
CA MET A 199 -23.73 -16.96 28.36
C MET A 199 -24.42 -17.63 27.18
N CYS A 200 -25.59 -18.15 27.41
CA CYS A 200 -26.44 -18.78 26.41
C CYS A 200 -27.91 -18.42 26.63
N ASP A 201 -28.73 -18.59 25.62
CA ASP A 201 -30.18 -18.42 25.72
C ASP A 201 -30.75 -19.32 26.81
N ILE A 202 -31.56 -18.76 27.69
CA ILE A 202 -32.02 -19.43 28.90
C ILE A 202 -32.93 -20.64 28.64
N GLU A 203 -33.63 -20.70 27.52
CA GLU A 203 -34.52 -21.77 27.18
C GLU A 203 -33.83 -22.83 26.31
N SER A 204 -33.18 -22.44 25.22
CA SER A 204 -32.60 -23.36 24.23
C SER A 204 -31.16 -23.77 24.55
N GLY A 205 -30.41 -22.95 25.29
CA GLY A 205 -28.99 -23.12 25.53
C GLY A 205 -28.12 -22.71 24.31
N ASP A 206 -28.70 -22.00 23.35
CA ASP A 206 -27.95 -21.49 22.21
C ASP A 206 -27.04 -20.32 22.63
N CYS A 207 -25.80 -20.32 22.16
CA CYS A 207 -24.89 -19.27 22.49
C CYS A 207 -25.32 -17.93 21.83
N LEU A 208 -25.27 -16.83 22.56
CA LEU A 208 -25.53 -15.49 22.01
C LEU A 208 -24.55 -15.14 20.90
N THR A 209 -23.31 -15.57 21.06
CA THR A 209 -22.25 -15.55 20.06
C THR A 209 -21.32 -16.74 20.32
N CYS A 210 -20.36 -16.99 19.41
CA CYS A 210 -19.37 -18.05 19.60
C CYS A 210 -17.99 -17.46 19.80
N LEU A 211 -17.14 -18.17 20.54
CA LEU A 211 -15.71 -17.89 20.54
C LEU A 211 -15.17 -17.96 19.11
N ALA A 212 -14.11 -17.23 18.85
CA ALA A 212 -13.45 -17.25 17.55
C ALA A 212 -13.10 -18.67 17.11
N GLY A 213 -13.28 -18.96 15.83
CA GLY A 213 -13.07 -20.31 15.26
C GLY A 213 -14.26 -21.25 15.35
N TRP A 214 -15.38 -20.85 15.97
CA TRP A 214 -16.54 -21.70 16.19
C TRP A 214 -17.84 -21.11 15.64
N GLN A 215 -18.76 -21.98 15.23
CA GLN A 215 -20.08 -21.64 14.68
C GLN A 215 -21.16 -22.68 15.10
N GLY A 216 -22.39 -22.39 14.68
CA GLY A 216 -23.57 -23.18 15.06
C GLY A 216 -24.23 -22.63 16.32
N PRO A 217 -25.49 -23.01 16.59
CA PRO A 217 -26.26 -22.47 17.72
C PRO A 217 -25.57 -22.70 19.07
N LYS A 218 -24.96 -23.85 19.26
CA LYS A 218 -24.21 -24.22 20.48
C LYS A 218 -22.69 -24.13 20.31
N CYS A 219 -22.22 -23.44 19.25
CA CYS A 219 -20.81 -23.30 18.93
C CYS A 219 -20.04 -24.62 18.84
N GLN A 220 -20.72 -25.68 18.38
CA GLN A 220 -20.16 -27.02 18.32
C GLN A 220 -19.36 -27.33 17.04
N GLU A 221 -19.46 -26.47 16.03
CA GLU A 221 -18.77 -26.64 14.75
C GLU A 221 -17.60 -25.69 14.61
N GLY A 222 -16.44 -26.21 14.21
CA GLY A 222 -15.30 -25.36 13.81
C GLY A 222 -15.56 -24.67 12.47
N CYS A 223 -14.92 -23.53 12.25
CA CYS A 223 -14.98 -22.79 10.98
C CYS A 223 -14.51 -23.66 9.82
N LYS A 224 -15.21 -23.58 8.69
CA LYS A 224 -14.93 -24.31 7.44
C LYS A 224 -14.87 -23.32 6.27
N ASN A 225 -14.48 -23.81 5.08
CA ASN A 225 -14.54 -23.03 3.84
C ASN A 225 -13.77 -21.70 3.88
N ARG A 226 -12.58 -21.69 4.48
CA ARG A 226 -11.72 -20.48 4.58
C ARG A 226 -12.42 -19.33 5.29
N THR A 227 -13.12 -19.63 6.37
CA THR A 227 -13.70 -18.64 7.26
C THR A 227 -13.05 -18.68 8.63
N TYR A 228 -13.10 -17.57 9.37
CA TYR A 228 -12.49 -17.43 10.70
C TYR A 228 -13.29 -16.48 11.59
N GLY A 229 -12.87 -16.40 12.85
CA GLY A 229 -13.43 -15.47 13.83
C GLY A 229 -14.73 -15.94 14.45
N PRO A 230 -15.40 -15.11 15.26
CA PRO A 230 -16.67 -15.44 15.91
C PRO A 230 -17.73 -15.77 14.87
N ARG A 231 -18.42 -16.89 15.06
CA ARG A 231 -19.43 -17.43 14.12
C ARG A 231 -18.93 -17.57 12.68
N CYS A 232 -17.61 -17.65 12.49
CA CYS A 232 -17.00 -17.79 11.17
C CYS A 232 -17.42 -16.68 10.17
N MET A 233 -17.65 -15.47 10.68
CA MET A 233 -18.18 -14.33 9.88
C MET A 233 -17.19 -13.76 8.89
N TYR A 234 -15.90 -13.98 9.10
CA TYR A 234 -14.85 -13.43 8.27
C TYR A 234 -14.30 -14.47 7.31
N ARG A 235 -13.89 -14.02 6.12
CA ARG A 235 -13.19 -14.88 5.16
C ARG A 235 -11.68 -14.67 5.30
N CYS A 236 -10.91 -15.76 5.14
CA CYS A 236 -9.46 -15.71 5.01
C CYS A 236 -9.05 -14.77 3.87
N GLY A 237 -7.86 -14.21 3.96
CA GLY A 237 -7.25 -13.49 2.85
C GLY A 237 -6.61 -14.44 1.83
N HIS A 238 -5.65 -13.91 1.10
CA HIS A 238 -4.91 -14.60 0.05
C HIS A 238 -3.68 -15.31 0.63
N CYS A 239 -3.92 -16.35 1.43
CA CYS A 239 -2.85 -17.19 1.97
C CYS A 239 -2.17 -17.97 0.86
N PHE A 240 -0.85 -18.13 0.95
CA PHE A 240 -0.04 -18.78 -0.06
C PHE A 240 -0.54 -20.18 -0.43
N ASN A 241 -0.67 -20.44 -1.73
CA ASN A 241 -1.20 -21.70 -2.29
C ASN A 241 -2.57 -22.11 -1.74
N ASP A 242 -3.47 -21.15 -1.53
CA ASP A 242 -4.80 -21.40 -0.99
C ASP A 242 -4.82 -22.09 0.38
N ALA A 243 -3.74 -21.97 1.15
CA ALA A 243 -3.67 -22.52 2.49
C ALA A 243 -4.82 -22.00 3.37
N PRO A 244 -5.37 -22.82 4.28
CA PRO A 244 -6.35 -22.33 5.24
C PRO A 244 -5.68 -21.31 6.19
N CYS A 245 -6.38 -20.25 6.52
CA CYS A 245 -5.97 -19.35 7.58
C CYS A 245 -6.27 -19.94 8.96
N ASP A 246 -5.65 -19.39 9.98
CA ASP A 246 -5.99 -19.70 11.36
C ASP A 246 -7.47 -19.38 11.64
N VAL A 247 -8.22 -20.33 12.20
CA VAL A 247 -9.67 -20.22 12.38
C VAL A 247 -10.10 -19.20 13.43
N GLU A 248 -9.21 -18.82 14.33
CA GLU A 248 -9.50 -17.84 15.38
C GLU A 248 -9.15 -16.44 14.92
N THR A 249 -7.94 -16.24 14.41
CA THR A 249 -7.35 -14.92 14.10
C THR A 249 -7.48 -14.53 12.63
N GLY A 250 -7.57 -15.50 11.73
CA GLY A 250 -7.53 -15.30 10.28
C GLY A 250 -6.12 -15.16 9.73
N SER A 251 -5.08 -15.32 10.56
CA SER A 251 -3.68 -15.24 10.12
C SER A 251 -3.35 -16.34 9.12
N CYS A 252 -2.61 -15.99 8.08
CA CYS A 252 -2.11 -16.96 7.10
C CYS A 252 -0.84 -17.69 7.56
N GLY A 253 -0.24 -17.28 8.68
CA GLY A 253 0.85 -18.00 9.36
C GLY A 253 2.18 -18.06 8.63
N SER A 254 2.23 -18.03 7.31
CA SER A 254 3.43 -18.13 6.51
C SER A 254 3.56 -16.96 5.52
N GLU A 255 3.27 -17.21 4.28
CA GLU A 255 3.38 -16.23 3.21
C GLU A 255 2.02 -15.92 2.58
N CYS A 256 1.93 -14.76 1.97
CA CYS A 256 0.79 -14.38 1.16
C CYS A 256 0.98 -14.77 -0.31
N ASP A 257 -0.12 -15.00 -1.00
CA ASP A 257 -0.09 -15.08 -2.46
C ASP A 257 0.58 -13.84 -3.06
N PRO A 258 1.21 -13.99 -4.23
CA PRO A 258 1.80 -12.87 -4.93
C PRO A 258 0.83 -11.70 -5.07
N GLY A 259 1.28 -10.50 -4.74
CA GLY A 259 0.48 -9.28 -4.79
C GLY A 259 -0.20 -8.87 -3.48
N TYR A 260 -0.08 -9.67 -2.45
CA TYR A 260 -0.68 -9.42 -1.13
C TYR A 260 0.34 -9.47 0.01
N ARG A 261 0.01 -8.79 1.12
CA ARG A 261 0.84 -8.68 2.34
C ARG A 261 0.02 -8.57 3.62
N GLY A 262 0.72 -8.58 4.75
CA GLY A 262 0.17 -8.48 6.10
C GLY A 262 -0.28 -9.84 6.64
N ASP A 263 -0.46 -9.95 7.95
CA ASP A 263 -0.74 -11.22 8.63
C ASP A 263 -1.99 -11.94 8.11
N LEU A 264 -2.99 -11.16 7.67
CA LEU A 264 -4.23 -11.66 7.10
C LEU A 264 -4.18 -11.80 5.57
N CYS A 265 -3.10 -11.40 4.91
CA CYS A 265 -2.97 -11.39 3.45
C CYS A 265 -4.13 -10.70 2.71
N LYS A 266 -4.64 -9.61 3.26
CA LYS A 266 -5.75 -8.83 2.70
C LYS A 266 -5.32 -7.49 2.10
N GLN A 267 -4.09 -7.08 2.36
CA GLN A 267 -3.55 -5.83 1.84
C GLN A 267 -2.80 -6.10 0.54
N ALA A 268 -3.16 -5.38 -0.52
CA ALA A 268 -2.39 -5.42 -1.77
C ALA A 268 -1.00 -4.81 -1.55
N CYS A 269 -0.02 -5.26 -2.34
CA CYS A 269 1.31 -4.66 -2.36
C CYS A 269 1.24 -3.15 -2.58
N GLU A 270 2.12 -2.43 -1.89
CA GLU A 270 2.32 -1.01 -2.14
C GLU A 270 2.91 -0.77 -3.53
N ASN A 271 2.76 0.45 -4.00
CA ASN A 271 3.33 0.87 -5.27
C ASN A 271 4.86 0.67 -5.26
N GLY A 272 5.36 0.03 -6.30
CA GLY A 272 6.78 -0.26 -6.43
C GLY A 272 7.24 -1.57 -5.80
N SER A 273 6.31 -2.38 -5.25
CA SER A 273 6.62 -3.73 -4.75
C SER A 273 5.70 -4.80 -5.36
N TYR A 274 6.17 -6.03 -5.42
CA TYR A 274 5.43 -7.16 -6.02
C TYR A 274 5.84 -8.51 -5.41
N GLY A 275 5.12 -9.55 -5.82
CA GLY A 275 5.42 -10.94 -5.49
C GLY A 275 4.86 -11.41 -4.15
N PRO A 276 5.24 -12.61 -3.68
CA PRO A 276 4.80 -13.16 -2.41
C PRO A 276 5.17 -12.21 -1.25
N SER A 277 4.21 -11.89 -0.42
CA SER A 277 4.36 -10.96 0.71
C SER A 277 4.98 -9.60 0.34
N CYS A 278 4.95 -9.24 -0.96
CA CYS A 278 5.52 -8.00 -1.51
C CYS A 278 7.04 -7.84 -1.30
N ASN A 279 7.79 -8.94 -1.27
CA ASN A 279 9.21 -8.95 -0.95
C ASN A 279 10.14 -8.46 -2.07
N PHE A 280 9.62 -8.21 -3.26
CA PHE A 280 10.38 -7.75 -4.41
C PHE A 280 10.03 -6.31 -4.77
N THR A 281 11.01 -5.57 -5.28
CA THR A 281 10.82 -4.20 -5.79
C THR A 281 10.67 -4.20 -7.30
N CYS A 282 9.81 -3.35 -7.84
CA CYS A 282 9.65 -3.15 -9.27
C CYS A 282 10.95 -2.68 -9.92
N GLY A 283 11.17 -3.06 -11.16
CA GLY A 283 12.24 -2.52 -11.98
C GLY A 283 11.89 -1.16 -12.60
N HIS A 284 12.61 -0.79 -13.64
CA HIS A 284 12.52 0.50 -14.29
C HIS A 284 11.48 0.51 -15.41
N CYS A 285 10.19 0.50 -15.05
CA CYS A 285 9.10 0.54 -16.02
C CYS A 285 9.02 1.87 -16.76
N PHE A 286 8.59 1.81 -18.03
CA PHE A 286 8.48 2.99 -18.89
C PHE A 286 7.42 3.98 -18.36
N ASN A 287 7.64 5.29 -18.55
CA ASN A 287 6.76 6.38 -18.13
C ASN A 287 6.37 6.40 -16.64
N GLY A 288 7.17 5.80 -15.74
CA GLY A 288 6.84 5.73 -14.32
C GLY A 288 5.65 4.81 -14.02
N GLU A 289 5.29 3.93 -14.95
CA GLU A 289 4.29 2.89 -14.74
C GLU A 289 4.65 2.02 -13.54
N LEU A 290 3.63 1.58 -12.82
CA LEU A 290 3.79 0.62 -11.73
C LEU A 290 3.82 -0.78 -12.31
N CYS A 291 4.75 -1.62 -11.84
CA CYS A 291 4.78 -3.00 -12.25
C CYS A 291 3.56 -3.78 -11.74
N ASP A 292 3.21 -4.87 -12.38
CA ASP A 292 2.18 -5.78 -11.91
C ASP A 292 2.52 -6.32 -10.52
N LYS A 293 1.59 -6.20 -9.58
CA LYS A 293 1.81 -6.52 -8.16
C LYS A 293 2.06 -8.01 -7.89
N THR A 294 1.65 -8.88 -8.79
CA THR A 294 1.84 -10.33 -8.66
C THR A 294 3.16 -10.79 -9.28
N THR A 295 3.44 -10.36 -10.50
CA THR A 295 4.54 -10.86 -11.33
C THR A 295 5.75 -9.92 -11.39
N GLY A 296 5.57 -8.64 -11.13
CA GLY A 296 6.58 -7.61 -11.30
C GLY A 296 6.81 -7.16 -12.74
N VAL A 297 5.97 -7.59 -13.69
CA VAL A 297 6.09 -7.27 -15.11
C VAL A 297 5.71 -5.81 -15.37
N CYS A 298 6.48 -5.13 -16.20
CA CYS A 298 6.19 -3.80 -16.72
C CYS A 298 5.41 -3.95 -18.05
N SER A 299 4.12 -3.61 -18.07
CA SER A 299 3.26 -3.86 -19.23
C SER A 299 3.59 -2.98 -20.44
N THR A 300 4.09 -1.77 -20.24
CA THR A 300 4.51 -0.84 -21.30
C THR A 300 6.00 -0.97 -21.68
N GLY A 301 6.72 -1.91 -21.05
CA GLY A 301 8.14 -2.14 -21.26
C GLY A 301 9.03 -1.31 -20.33
N CYS A 302 10.33 -1.25 -20.69
CA CYS A 302 11.36 -0.65 -19.84
C CYS A 302 11.74 0.77 -20.27
N VAL A 303 12.19 1.58 -19.31
CA VAL A 303 12.90 2.82 -19.64
C VAL A 303 14.16 2.47 -20.47
N PRO A 304 14.65 3.41 -21.31
CA PRO A 304 15.90 3.21 -22.02
C PRO A 304 17.03 2.79 -21.08
N GLY A 305 17.84 1.82 -21.50
CA GLY A 305 18.95 1.30 -20.71
C GLY A 305 18.67 0.02 -19.94
N TYR A 306 17.41 -0.38 -19.88
CA TYR A 306 16.97 -1.59 -19.19
C TYR A 306 16.21 -2.53 -20.12
N PHE A 307 16.20 -3.83 -19.79
CA PHE A 307 15.50 -4.85 -20.56
C PHE A 307 14.97 -6.01 -19.71
N GLY A 308 14.17 -6.86 -20.36
CA GLY A 308 13.46 -7.98 -19.74
C GLY A 308 12.10 -7.58 -19.19
N ASP A 309 11.24 -8.54 -18.92
CA ASP A 309 9.84 -8.31 -18.56
C ASP A 309 9.67 -7.46 -17.29
N ARG A 310 10.61 -7.58 -16.36
CA ARG A 310 10.61 -6.85 -15.07
C ARG A 310 11.54 -5.64 -15.06
N CYS A 311 12.23 -5.35 -16.15
CA CYS A 311 13.10 -4.18 -16.29
C CYS A 311 14.19 -4.03 -15.20
N HIS A 312 14.71 -5.13 -14.68
CA HIS A 312 15.79 -5.14 -13.68
C HIS A 312 17.19 -5.19 -14.29
N LYS A 313 17.29 -5.67 -15.53
CA LYS A 313 18.58 -5.90 -16.18
C LYS A 313 18.99 -4.66 -16.96
N GLU A 314 20.17 -4.14 -16.68
CA GLU A 314 20.80 -3.10 -17.50
C GLU A 314 21.25 -3.69 -18.84
N CYS A 315 21.30 -2.87 -19.88
CA CYS A 315 21.85 -3.26 -21.19
C CYS A 315 23.25 -3.82 -21.02
N LEU A 316 23.53 -4.88 -21.74
CA LEU A 316 24.88 -5.45 -21.79
C LEU A 316 25.90 -4.40 -22.28
N PRO A 317 27.15 -4.47 -21.84
CA PRO A 317 28.22 -3.59 -22.32
C PRO A 317 28.27 -3.53 -23.85
N GLY A 318 28.32 -2.34 -24.41
CA GLY A 318 28.30 -2.12 -25.85
C GLY A 318 26.91 -1.87 -26.45
N LEU A 319 25.85 -1.94 -25.64
CA LEU A 319 24.47 -1.66 -26.05
C LEU A 319 23.86 -0.55 -25.18
N PHE A 320 22.92 0.21 -25.75
CA PHE A 320 22.19 1.24 -25.03
C PHE A 320 20.77 1.48 -25.54
N GLY A 321 20.01 2.29 -24.80
CA GLY A 321 18.73 2.84 -25.24
C GLY A 321 17.55 1.88 -25.04
N LYS A 322 16.47 2.14 -25.78
CA LYS A 322 15.22 1.37 -25.66
C LYS A 322 15.46 -0.08 -26.06
N ASN A 323 15.09 -1.00 -25.19
CA ASN A 323 15.29 -2.45 -25.39
C ASN A 323 16.73 -2.83 -25.73
N CYS A 324 17.71 -2.02 -25.36
CA CYS A 324 19.13 -2.27 -25.66
C CYS A 324 19.43 -2.48 -27.15
N SER A 325 18.67 -1.83 -28.04
CA SER A 325 18.74 -2.10 -29.50
C SER A 325 19.79 -1.26 -30.22
N TYR A 326 20.44 -0.34 -29.56
CA TYR A 326 21.44 0.53 -30.18
C TYR A 326 22.84 0.11 -29.75
N PRO A 327 23.77 -0.13 -30.68
CA PRO A 327 25.16 -0.39 -30.33
C PRO A 327 25.89 0.91 -29.98
N CYS A 328 26.83 0.83 -29.06
CA CYS A 328 27.78 1.92 -28.79
C CYS A 328 28.65 2.15 -30.04
N SER A 329 29.18 3.36 -30.23
CA SER A 329 30.07 3.70 -31.33
C SER A 329 31.39 2.91 -31.37
N GLY A 330 31.79 2.38 -30.20
CA GLY A 330 33.08 1.73 -30.05
C GLY A 330 34.27 2.68 -29.86
N HIS A 331 34.04 3.98 -29.88
CA HIS A 331 35.10 5.00 -29.87
C HIS A 331 35.11 5.82 -28.55
N CYS A 332 34.61 5.23 -27.44
CA CYS A 332 34.80 5.81 -26.14
C CYS A 332 36.28 5.74 -25.71
N SER A 333 36.74 6.73 -24.98
CA SER A 333 38.08 6.76 -24.41
C SER A 333 38.37 5.52 -23.56
N HIS A 334 39.60 5.01 -23.57
CA HIS A 334 40.06 3.84 -22.79
C HIS A 334 39.26 2.54 -23.04
N ASN A 335 38.66 2.40 -24.21
CA ASN A 335 37.80 1.25 -24.56
C ASN A 335 36.66 1.02 -23.57
N GLU A 336 36.20 2.04 -22.88
CA GLU A 336 35.06 1.92 -22.01
C GLU A 336 33.75 1.70 -22.81
N SER A 337 32.79 1.00 -22.19
CA SER A 337 31.45 0.90 -22.74
C SER A 337 30.70 2.22 -22.59
N CYS A 338 29.89 2.58 -23.58
CA CYS A 338 29.03 3.74 -23.48
C CYS A 338 27.98 3.55 -22.37
N HIS A 339 27.41 4.65 -21.89
CA HIS A 339 26.36 4.64 -20.88
C HIS A 339 25.10 3.95 -21.41
N HIS A 340 24.58 2.98 -20.68
CA HIS A 340 23.49 2.08 -21.12
C HIS A 340 22.17 2.79 -21.45
N VAL A 341 21.91 3.98 -20.92
CA VAL A 341 20.67 4.72 -21.14
C VAL A 341 20.70 5.50 -22.45
N ASP A 342 21.72 6.32 -22.66
CA ASP A 342 21.78 7.33 -23.72
C ASP A 342 22.93 7.15 -24.74
N GLY A 343 23.82 6.21 -24.49
CA GLY A 343 24.95 5.91 -25.37
C GLY A 343 26.13 6.90 -25.25
N ARG A 344 26.18 7.76 -24.24
CA ARG A 344 27.28 8.71 -24.04
C ARG A 344 28.53 8.02 -23.52
N CYS A 345 29.66 8.50 -23.94
CA CYS A 345 30.95 8.10 -23.39
C CYS A 345 31.29 8.96 -22.15
N LYS A 346 31.40 8.36 -20.97
CA LYS A 346 31.59 9.09 -19.68
C LYS A 346 32.92 9.85 -19.63
N ARG A 347 34.01 9.28 -20.18
CA ARG A 347 35.36 9.85 -20.18
C ARG A 347 35.74 10.53 -21.49
N GLY A 348 34.74 10.80 -22.33
CA GLY A 348 34.97 11.41 -23.64
C GLY A 348 35.36 10.38 -24.71
N CYS A 349 35.85 10.88 -25.84
CA CYS A 349 36.10 10.10 -27.05
C CYS A 349 37.58 9.68 -27.15
N ALA A 350 37.80 8.56 -27.84
CA ALA A 350 39.09 8.21 -28.34
C ALA A 350 39.58 9.25 -29.38
N ALA A 351 40.89 9.33 -29.60
CA ALA A 351 41.49 10.25 -30.58
C ALA A 351 40.81 10.07 -31.95
N GLY A 352 40.52 11.18 -32.60
CA GLY A 352 39.90 11.19 -33.92
C GLY A 352 38.40 11.27 -33.92
N TYR A 353 37.74 11.18 -32.74
CA TYR A 353 36.30 11.18 -32.64
C TYR A 353 35.77 12.25 -31.68
N ILE A 354 34.59 12.79 -31.97
CA ILE A 354 33.88 13.81 -31.19
C ILE A 354 32.39 13.50 -31.05
N GLY A 355 31.73 14.34 -30.27
CA GLY A 355 30.31 14.23 -29.97
C GLY A 355 30.05 13.41 -28.69
N ASN A 356 28.89 13.55 -28.13
CA ASN A 356 28.51 12.91 -26.85
C ASN A 356 28.58 11.37 -26.90
N LYS A 357 28.40 10.81 -28.08
CA LYS A 357 28.43 9.34 -28.34
C LYS A 357 29.69 8.91 -29.07
N CYS A 358 30.61 9.82 -29.35
CA CYS A 358 31.84 9.57 -30.09
C CYS A 358 31.61 8.88 -31.44
N ASN A 359 30.55 9.22 -32.12
CA ASN A 359 30.17 8.67 -33.41
C ASN A 359 30.47 9.59 -34.61
N LEU A 360 31.05 10.75 -34.35
CA LEU A 360 31.49 11.71 -35.38
C LEU A 360 33.00 11.69 -35.43
N VAL A 361 33.57 11.65 -36.61
CA VAL A 361 35.02 11.82 -36.85
C VAL A 361 35.39 13.30 -36.79
N CYS A 362 36.64 13.60 -36.52
CA CYS A 362 37.16 14.97 -36.66
C CYS A 362 36.90 15.55 -38.04
N GLU A 363 36.58 16.84 -38.13
CA GLU A 363 36.45 17.53 -39.40
C GLU A 363 37.80 17.47 -40.19
N PRO A 364 37.73 17.48 -41.52
CA PRO A 364 38.92 17.50 -42.35
C PRO A 364 39.88 18.62 -41.92
N GLY A 365 41.15 18.27 -41.76
CA GLY A 365 42.18 19.22 -41.31
C GLY A 365 42.45 19.19 -39.81
N PHE A 366 41.65 18.38 -39.03
CA PHE A 366 41.82 18.21 -37.56
C PHE A 366 42.04 16.76 -37.18
N TYR A 367 42.76 16.50 -36.12
CA TYR A 367 42.99 15.14 -35.60
C TYR A 367 43.19 15.12 -34.09
N GLY A 368 43.35 13.94 -33.53
CA GLY A 368 43.70 13.71 -32.14
C GLY A 368 42.54 13.76 -31.14
N ILE A 369 42.85 13.89 -29.85
CA ILE A 369 41.87 13.94 -28.79
C ILE A 369 41.06 15.25 -28.91
N ASN A 370 39.76 15.14 -28.87
CA ASN A 370 38.82 16.26 -29.04
C ASN A 370 39.02 17.05 -30.32
N CYS A 371 39.72 16.50 -31.34
CA CYS A 371 39.99 17.17 -32.60
C CYS A 371 40.66 18.55 -32.46
N THR A 372 41.54 18.71 -31.48
CA THR A 372 42.20 19.99 -31.21
C THR A 372 43.48 20.20 -31.96
N GLU A 373 44.05 19.16 -32.53
CA GLU A 373 45.27 19.21 -33.31
C GLU A 373 44.97 19.48 -34.77
N ILE A 374 45.79 20.29 -35.43
CA ILE A 374 45.63 20.70 -36.85
C ILE A 374 46.61 19.93 -37.70
N CYS A 375 46.12 19.37 -38.83
CA CYS A 375 46.97 18.71 -39.82
C CYS A 375 48.07 19.66 -40.32
N SER A 376 49.28 19.17 -40.55
CA SER A 376 50.35 19.93 -41.15
C SER A 376 49.99 20.40 -42.56
N VAL A 377 50.36 21.61 -42.91
CA VAL A 377 50.25 22.15 -44.25
C VAL A 377 51.11 21.36 -45.28
N GLY A 378 52.07 20.60 -44.78
CA GLY A 378 52.88 19.68 -45.59
C GLY A 378 52.24 18.38 -45.97
N CYS A 379 50.98 18.13 -45.54
CA CYS A 379 50.23 16.97 -45.99
C CYS A 379 49.72 17.12 -47.43
N GLN A 380 49.83 16.08 -48.23
CA GLN A 380 49.34 16.07 -49.59
C GLN A 380 47.79 16.13 -49.64
N ASP A 381 47.15 15.43 -48.69
CA ASP A 381 45.72 15.36 -48.50
C ASP A 381 45.41 15.63 -47.02
N ASN A 382 44.14 15.49 -46.62
CA ASN A 382 43.82 15.56 -45.20
C ASN A 382 44.57 14.48 -44.43
N CYS A 383 45.05 14.83 -43.23
CA CYS A 383 45.70 13.87 -42.38
C CYS A 383 44.66 12.86 -41.76
N ASN A 384 45.16 11.74 -41.29
CA ASN A 384 44.33 10.77 -40.56
C ASN A 384 43.80 11.43 -39.28
N HIS A 385 42.51 11.34 -39.07
CA HIS A 385 41.81 11.97 -37.94
C HIS A 385 42.22 11.45 -36.55
N VAL A 386 42.85 10.28 -36.45
CA VAL A 386 43.26 9.70 -35.17
C VAL A 386 44.66 10.21 -34.74
N ASP A 387 45.65 10.06 -35.63
CA ASP A 387 47.05 10.24 -35.29
C ASP A 387 47.74 11.42 -36.04
N GLY A 388 47.06 12.02 -37.01
CA GLY A 388 47.58 13.11 -37.79
C GLY A 388 48.55 12.67 -38.89
N PHE A 389 48.63 11.37 -39.21
CA PHE A 389 49.53 10.84 -40.23
C PHE A 389 49.07 11.19 -41.62
N CYS A 390 49.99 11.54 -42.46
CA CYS A 390 49.72 11.87 -43.88
C CYS A 390 50.92 11.57 -44.78
N ARG A 391 50.70 11.68 -46.06
CA ARG A 391 51.77 11.70 -47.05
C ARG A 391 52.25 13.12 -47.28
N CYS A 392 53.58 13.29 -47.32
CA CYS A 392 54.10 14.60 -47.50
C CYS A 392 53.92 15.10 -48.95
N THR A 393 53.49 16.35 -49.11
CA THR A 393 53.54 17.06 -50.35
C THR A 393 54.97 17.46 -50.70
N ALA A 394 55.23 17.80 -51.98
CA ALA A 394 56.53 18.25 -52.39
C ALA A 394 56.95 19.49 -51.59
N GLY A 395 58.20 19.56 -51.15
CA GLY A 395 58.70 20.63 -50.29
C GLY A 395 58.66 20.34 -48.81
N TRP A 396 58.12 19.20 -48.40
CA TRP A 396 57.98 18.83 -47.01
C TRP A 396 58.52 17.42 -46.73
N THR A 397 58.96 17.21 -45.49
CA THR A 397 59.45 15.94 -44.94
C THR A 397 59.04 15.82 -43.47
N GLY A 398 59.50 14.79 -42.74
CA GLY A 398 59.13 14.55 -41.36
C GLY A 398 57.95 13.60 -41.24
N PHE A 399 57.98 12.50 -42.01
CA PHE A 399 57.01 11.41 -41.82
C PHE A 399 56.94 10.99 -40.37
N PRO A 400 55.78 10.74 -39.78
CA PRO A 400 54.53 10.59 -40.49
C PRO A 400 53.63 11.86 -40.57
N LYS A 401 53.99 12.98 -40.00
CA LYS A 401 53.12 14.18 -39.92
C LYS A 401 53.55 15.32 -40.87
N CYS A 402 54.63 15.15 -41.67
CA CYS A 402 55.10 16.14 -42.66
C CYS A 402 55.21 17.56 -42.12
N THR A 403 55.83 17.72 -40.96
CA THR A 403 55.92 19.01 -40.23
C THR A 403 57.15 19.80 -40.52
N ILE A 404 58.11 19.25 -41.27
CA ILE A 404 59.42 19.85 -41.55
C ILE A 404 59.48 20.24 -43.00
N GLU A 405 59.77 21.50 -43.28
CA GLU A 405 60.09 21.95 -44.64
C GLU A 405 61.41 21.39 -45.12
N CYS A 406 61.55 21.15 -46.41
CA CYS A 406 62.81 20.73 -46.96
C CYS A 406 63.95 21.75 -46.61
N PRO A 407 65.09 21.24 -46.12
CA PRO A 407 66.22 22.11 -45.86
C PRO A 407 66.71 22.80 -47.17
N PRO A 408 67.42 23.94 -47.04
CA PRO A 408 67.98 24.59 -48.23
C PRO A 408 68.75 23.63 -49.11
N ASN A 409 68.59 23.76 -50.42
CA ASN A 409 69.20 22.97 -51.51
C ASN A 409 68.64 21.55 -51.66
N PHE A 410 67.48 21.27 -51.01
CA PHE A 410 66.73 20.02 -51.27
C PHE A 410 65.28 20.34 -51.65
N PHE A 411 64.69 19.51 -52.49
CA PHE A 411 63.32 19.68 -52.98
C PHE A 411 62.57 18.38 -53.26
N GLY A 412 61.28 18.53 -53.50
CA GLY A 412 60.38 17.42 -53.85
C GLY A 412 59.84 16.68 -52.65
N ILE A 413 59.16 15.54 -52.89
CA ILE A 413 58.56 14.74 -51.84
C ILE A 413 59.66 14.16 -50.95
N ASP A 414 59.51 14.26 -49.62
CA ASP A 414 60.47 13.81 -48.62
C ASP A 414 61.88 14.41 -48.83
N CYS A 415 61.99 15.55 -49.54
CA CYS A 415 63.26 16.25 -49.77
C CYS A 415 64.33 15.33 -50.42
N ARG A 416 63.94 14.38 -51.23
CA ARG A 416 64.83 13.33 -51.81
C ARG A 416 65.71 13.87 -52.95
N ARG A 417 65.38 15.02 -53.51
CA ARG A 417 66.10 15.60 -54.61
C ARG A 417 66.92 16.79 -54.14
N ARG A 418 68.12 16.93 -54.71
CA ARG A 418 69.03 18.03 -54.42
C ARG A 418 68.98 19.07 -55.54
N CYS A 419 68.97 20.32 -55.20
CA CYS A 419 69.15 21.46 -56.16
C CYS A 419 70.43 21.30 -56.93
N SER A 420 70.46 21.79 -58.18
CA SER A 420 71.69 21.82 -59.01
C SER A 420 72.82 22.65 -58.41
N GLY A 421 72.48 23.60 -57.59
CA GLY A 421 73.43 24.55 -57.01
C GLY A 421 73.83 25.67 -57.99
N HIS A 422 73.09 25.82 -59.10
CA HIS A 422 73.43 26.81 -60.18
C HIS A 422 72.28 27.81 -60.38
N CYS A 423 71.53 28.15 -59.34
CA CYS A 423 70.55 29.21 -59.36
C CYS A 423 71.34 30.58 -59.38
N SER A 424 70.80 31.61 -60.08
CA SER A 424 71.42 32.95 -60.09
C SER A 424 71.49 33.52 -58.67
N ASN A 425 72.47 34.41 -58.43
CA ASN A 425 72.69 35.08 -57.15
C ASN A 425 72.91 34.15 -55.93
N ASN A 426 73.30 32.88 -56.14
CA ASN A 426 73.44 31.90 -55.11
C ASN A 426 72.12 31.61 -54.35
N ASP A 427 70.99 31.89 -55.00
CA ASP A 427 69.67 31.56 -54.43
C ASP A 427 69.46 30.08 -54.27
N THR A 428 68.63 29.68 -53.34
CA THR A 428 68.14 28.26 -53.14
C THR A 428 67.05 27.98 -54.15
N CYS A 429 66.98 26.75 -54.67
CA CYS A 429 65.90 26.33 -55.54
C CYS A 429 64.56 26.22 -54.73
N SER A 430 63.44 26.32 -55.42
CA SER A 430 62.11 26.07 -54.88
C SER A 430 62.08 24.71 -54.20
N ARG A 431 61.65 24.64 -52.97
CA ARG A 431 61.52 23.36 -52.20
C ARG A 431 60.48 22.39 -52.78
N HIS A 432 59.57 22.91 -53.60
CA HIS A 432 58.51 22.08 -54.18
C HIS A 432 58.99 21.31 -55.40
N ASP A 433 59.50 21.99 -56.39
CA ASP A 433 59.81 21.43 -57.70
C ASP A 433 61.28 21.58 -58.13
N GLY A 434 62.12 22.23 -57.33
CA GLY A 434 63.54 22.40 -57.62
C GLY A 434 63.83 23.51 -58.62
N THR A 435 62.88 24.34 -59.00
CA THR A 435 63.05 25.40 -59.95
C THR A 435 63.85 26.55 -59.33
N CYS A 436 64.69 27.21 -60.15
CA CYS A 436 65.36 28.42 -59.76
C CYS A 436 64.58 29.65 -60.23
N GLU A 437 63.87 30.35 -59.29
CA GLU A 437 62.96 31.47 -59.61
C GLU A 437 63.69 32.64 -60.22
N GLY A 438 64.90 32.90 -59.75
CA GLY A 438 65.77 33.97 -60.28
C GLY A 438 66.52 33.59 -61.56
N GLY A 439 66.27 32.41 -62.12
CA GLY A 439 67.01 31.90 -63.30
C GLY A 439 68.33 31.20 -62.94
N CYS A 440 69.18 30.94 -63.94
CA CYS A 440 70.40 30.19 -63.80
C CYS A 440 71.67 31.03 -63.91
N GLN A 441 72.73 30.66 -63.18
CA GLN A 441 74.07 31.19 -63.39
C GLN A 441 74.60 30.71 -64.75
N GLU A 442 75.22 31.62 -65.56
CA GLU A 442 75.84 31.18 -66.79
C GLU A 442 77.03 30.26 -66.47
N PRO A 443 77.18 29.14 -67.24
CA PRO A 443 76.56 28.78 -68.49
C PRO A 443 75.37 27.79 -68.39
N PHE A 444 74.63 27.68 -67.16
CA PHE A 444 73.54 26.73 -66.94
C PHE A 444 72.22 27.25 -67.48
N ILE A 445 71.40 26.36 -67.96
CA ILE A 445 70.03 26.61 -68.50
C ILE A 445 69.02 25.55 -68.03
N GLY A 446 67.75 25.77 -68.29
CA GLY A 446 66.66 24.92 -67.89
C GLY A 446 65.98 25.34 -66.61
N ARG A 447 64.79 24.80 -66.25
CA ARG A 447 64.04 25.16 -65.09
C ARG A 447 64.77 24.82 -63.76
N LEU A 448 65.56 23.73 -63.79
CA LEU A 448 66.30 23.20 -62.67
C LEU A 448 67.76 23.66 -62.71
N CYS A 449 68.18 24.44 -63.72
CA CYS A 449 69.59 24.93 -63.90
C CYS A 449 70.60 23.76 -63.87
N ASP A 450 70.26 22.60 -64.37
CA ASP A 450 71.01 21.32 -64.36
C ASP A 450 71.65 21.01 -65.68
N HIS A 451 71.37 21.76 -66.73
CA HIS A 451 71.93 21.60 -68.03
C HIS A 451 72.91 22.70 -68.39
N GLN A 452 74.13 22.40 -68.90
CA GLN A 452 75.09 23.40 -69.44
C GLN A 452 74.73 23.76 -70.84
N LYS A 453 74.72 25.05 -71.20
CA LYS A 453 74.58 25.58 -72.56
C LYS A 453 75.73 25.04 -73.41
N GLN A 454 75.48 24.12 -74.31
CA GLN A 454 76.55 23.65 -75.18
C GLN A 454 76.87 24.75 -76.17
N ARG A 455 78.24 25.01 -76.42
CA ARG A 455 78.81 26.01 -77.34
C ARG A 455 78.53 25.82 -78.84
N LYS A 456 77.41 25.19 -79.22
CA LYS A 456 77.05 24.83 -80.63
C LYS A 456 75.65 25.21 -81.02
N ASP A 457 75.08 26.26 -80.62
CA ASP A 457 73.81 26.74 -81.15
C ASP A 457 73.86 28.24 -81.44
N ILE A 458 74.68 28.65 -82.40
CA ILE A 458 74.51 29.84 -83.16
C ILE A 458 73.89 29.46 -84.47
N PRO A 459 72.68 29.78 -84.81
CA PRO A 459 72.13 29.51 -86.13
C PRO A 459 72.69 30.49 -87.11
N PRO A 460 73.08 30.09 -88.31
CA PRO A 460 73.40 31.01 -89.44
C PRO A 460 72.10 31.68 -89.90
N LYS A 461 72.27 33.01 -90.19
CA LYS A 461 71.24 33.86 -90.78
C LYS A 461 70.79 33.35 -92.15
N HIS A 462 69.44 33.52 -92.47
CA HIS A 462 68.72 33.48 -93.70
C HIS A 462 68.31 32.04 -94.20
N GLN A 463 67.07 31.77 -94.39
CA GLN A 463 66.18 32.18 -95.49
C GLN A 463 64.71 31.77 -95.22
N ARG A 464 63.86 32.65 -95.66
CA ARG A 464 62.45 32.67 -95.88
C ARG A 464 62.00 31.45 -96.72
N TRP A 465 60.81 30.89 -96.49
CA TRP A 465 59.71 30.63 -97.38
C TRP A 465 58.65 29.72 -96.70
N ASP A 466 57.48 30.32 -96.52
CA ASP A 466 56.10 29.98 -96.84
C ASP A 466 55.49 28.60 -96.49
N GLN A 467 54.36 28.79 -95.79
CA GLN A 467 53.05 28.09 -95.92
C GLN A 467 53.01 26.59 -96.17
N VAL A 468 52.22 25.89 -95.37
CA VAL A 468 50.90 25.40 -95.77
C VAL A 468 50.27 24.64 -94.60
N SER A 469 49.03 25.04 -94.31
CA SER A 469 47.99 24.42 -93.51
C SER A 469 47.79 22.93 -93.85
N TRP A 470 47.33 22.19 -92.99
CA TRP A 470 46.12 21.36 -93.08
C TRP A 470 45.66 20.86 -91.76
N ARG A 471 44.36 21.09 -91.56
CA ARG A 471 43.36 20.57 -90.58
C ARG A 471 43.27 19.06 -90.63
N ILE A 472 42.58 18.57 -89.62
CA ILE A 472 41.48 17.58 -89.58
C ILE A 472 41.68 16.72 -88.32
N GLU A 473 40.91 16.91 -87.38
CA GLU A 473 39.52 16.48 -87.01
C GLU A 473 39.44 15.12 -86.32
N TYR A 474 38.74 15.19 -85.26
CA TYR A 474 37.64 14.32 -84.73
C TYR A 474 37.96 12.96 -84.10
N ASN A 475 37.73 12.90 -82.87
CA ASN A 475 36.49 12.42 -82.14
C ASN A 475 36.35 10.89 -81.99
N PRO A 476 35.41 10.42 -81.22
CA PRO A 476 35.49 10.00 -79.77
C PRO A 476 35.04 8.54 -79.63
N PHE A 477 34.73 8.17 -78.45
CA PHE A 477 33.84 7.08 -77.96
C PHE A 477 34.54 6.16 -76.94
N ARG A 478 34.03 6.23 -75.72
CA ARG A 478 32.97 5.53 -74.97
C ARG A 478 33.44 4.26 -74.27
N ARG A 479 33.11 4.28 -73.02
CA ARG A 479 32.56 3.20 -72.21
C ARG A 479 33.37 1.95 -71.93
N SER A 480 33.64 1.68 -70.69
CA SER A 480 32.73 1.01 -69.73
C SER A 480 33.19 1.29 -68.29
#